data_e5b05d189980fecbc09078eb1c52487a
#
_entry.id   e5b05d189980fecbc09078eb1c52487a
#
_cell.length_a   1.000
_cell.length_b   1.000
_cell.length_c   1.000
_cell.angle_alpha   90.00
_cell.angle_beta   90.00
_cell.angle_gamma   90.00
#
_symmetry.space_group_name_H-M   'P 1'
#
loop_
_entity.id
_entity.type
_entity.pdbx_description
1 polymer ?
#
loop_
_entity_poly.entity_id
_entity_poly.type
_entity_poly.pdbx_seq_one_letter_code
_entity_poly.pdbx_strand_id
1 'polypeptide(L)'
;MQSASPAAGPLRPRSEASETSPKGGQGNDCFFFIADYHALTSNPKPKDVGDFTLDVAMSYLAMGLDPERTIFWRQSDVPEVTELTWLLSCVTPMGLLHRCTSYKDKVAQGISPNHGLFAYPVLQAADILIFKSDVVPVGADQKQHIEVTRDIAGYFNNTYGEVFVLPKDFIIESVAVVPGIDGRKMSKSYGNTIEIFEPEKSIKNKVMKIVTDSTPVEAPKNPEKCNVFALLKLFASGEELKQWDEKYRKGGTGYGEAKKRLAELIVEYFKPFRNKRAELEKDPGHVKQILAKGAQRARAIAQTTLMEARKAIGLGERYVG
;
A
#
# COMPACT_ATOMS: atom_id res chain seq x y z
N MET A 1 -1.33 1.81 -36.20
CA MET A 1 -2.47 1.24 -35.49
C MET A 1 -2.07 1.12 -34.02
N GLN A 2 -2.41 2.12 -33.22
CA GLN A 2 -2.15 2.13 -31.77
C GLN A 2 -3.36 1.50 -31.07
N SER A 3 -3.12 0.41 -30.37
CA SER A 3 -4.13 -0.27 -29.55
C SER A 3 -4.49 0.62 -28.34
N ALA A 4 -5.75 1.03 -28.25
CA ALA A 4 -6.30 1.74 -27.11
C ALA A 4 -6.28 0.81 -25.88
N SER A 5 -5.61 1.22 -24.80
CA SER A 5 -5.73 0.61 -23.48
C SER A 5 -7.19 0.65 -22.99
N PRO A 6 -7.72 -0.42 -22.37
CA PRO A 6 -9.06 -0.39 -21.82
C PRO A 6 -9.13 0.60 -20.66
N ALA A 7 -10.12 1.48 -20.69
CA ALA A 7 -10.40 2.44 -19.63
C ALA A 7 -10.70 1.71 -18.31
N ALA A 8 -10.04 2.14 -17.23
CA ALA A 8 -10.37 1.70 -15.88
C ALA A 8 -11.84 2.00 -15.59
N GLY A 9 -12.64 0.96 -15.31
CA GLY A 9 -14.03 1.11 -14.92
C GLY A 9 -14.18 1.75 -13.54
N PRO A 10 -15.39 2.20 -13.16
CA PRO A 10 -15.64 2.81 -11.87
C PRO A 10 -15.26 1.87 -10.72
N LEU A 11 -14.74 2.43 -9.62
CA LEU A 11 -14.47 1.69 -8.39
C LEU A 11 -15.80 1.08 -7.90
N ARG A 12 -15.97 -0.24 -8.06
CA ARG A 12 -17.16 -0.94 -7.60
C ARG A 12 -16.99 -1.38 -6.15
N PRO A 13 -18.03 -1.24 -5.30
CA PRO A 13 -18.03 -1.90 -4.00
C PRO A 13 -17.90 -3.42 -4.20
N ARG A 14 -17.16 -4.08 -3.33
CA ARG A 14 -16.72 -5.49 -3.42
C ARG A 14 -17.81 -6.57 -3.39
N SER A 15 -19.07 -6.29 -3.68
CA SER A 15 -20.07 -7.34 -3.89
C SER A 15 -19.94 -8.07 -5.25
N GLU A 16 -19.13 -7.52 -6.21
CA GLU A 16 -18.93 -8.11 -7.54
C GLU A 16 -17.46 -8.21 -7.98
N ALA A 17 -16.50 -8.03 -7.09
CA ALA A 17 -15.11 -8.36 -7.37
C ALA A 17 -14.91 -9.88 -7.20
N SER A 18 -15.60 -10.66 -8.03
CA SER A 18 -15.33 -12.06 -8.23
C SER A 18 -14.26 -12.20 -9.30
N GLU A 19 -13.32 -13.11 -9.03
CA GLU A 19 -12.62 -13.88 -10.03
C GLU A 19 -11.39 -13.28 -10.74
N THR A 20 -10.40 -12.77 -9.95
CA THR A 20 -9.00 -12.88 -10.37
C THR A 20 -8.10 -13.40 -9.26
N SER A 21 -8.64 -14.18 -8.33
CA SER A 21 -7.82 -15.09 -7.54
C SER A 21 -7.51 -16.31 -8.39
N PRO A 22 -6.29 -16.86 -8.39
CA PRO A 22 -6.02 -18.12 -9.06
C PRO A 22 -7.00 -19.18 -8.54
N LYS A 23 -7.74 -19.81 -9.46
CA LYS A 23 -8.65 -20.91 -9.14
C LYS A 23 -7.83 -22.11 -8.68
N GLY A 24 -7.69 -22.28 -7.39
CA GLY A 24 -7.12 -23.46 -6.76
C GLY A 24 -7.73 -23.61 -5.38
N GLY A 25 -8.43 -24.71 -5.15
CA GLY A 25 -9.27 -24.97 -3.98
C GLY A 25 -8.51 -25.22 -2.67
N GLN A 26 -7.74 -24.27 -2.21
CA GLN A 26 -7.33 -23.99 -0.82
C GLN A 26 -7.08 -22.51 -0.77
N GLY A 27 -7.71 -21.79 0.18
CA GLY A 27 -7.60 -20.34 0.27
C GLY A 27 -6.13 -19.93 0.42
N ASN A 28 -5.67 -18.97 -0.40
CA ASN A 28 -4.32 -18.42 -0.25
C ASN A 28 -4.23 -17.73 1.12
N ASP A 29 -3.19 -18.04 1.88
CA ASP A 29 -2.87 -17.31 3.09
C ASP A 29 -2.40 -15.90 2.71
N CYS A 30 -3.12 -14.89 3.17
CA CYS A 30 -2.81 -13.49 2.91
C CYS A 30 -2.22 -12.86 4.17
N PHE A 31 -1.03 -12.31 4.04
CA PHE A 31 -0.28 -11.67 5.11
C PHE A 31 -0.27 -10.15 4.91
N PHE A 32 -0.73 -9.41 5.93
CA PHE A 32 -0.70 -7.95 5.95
C PHE A 32 -0.11 -7.46 7.26
N PHE A 33 0.87 -6.60 7.20
CA PHE A 33 1.43 -6.03 8.42
C PHE A 33 1.64 -4.52 8.31
N ILE A 34 1.68 -3.87 9.46
CA ILE A 34 1.99 -2.45 9.57
C ILE A 34 3.47 -2.33 9.85
N ALA A 35 4.20 -1.71 8.93
CA ALA A 35 5.66 -1.67 8.88
C ALA A 35 6.24 -0.60 9.83
N ASP A 36 6.03 -0.75 11.13
CA ASP A 36 6.47 0.21 12.15
C ASP A 36 8.00 0.24 12.33
N TYR A 37 8.71 -0.89 12.18
CA TYR A 37 10.18 -0.89 12.15
C TYR A 37 10.73 -0.11 10.96
N HIS A 38 10.15 -0.25 9.77
CA HIS A 38 10.55 0.52 8.60
C HIS A 38 10.34 2.03 8.80
N ALA A 39 9.30 2.43 9.51
CA ALA A 39 9.04 3.82 9.84
C ALA A 39 10.18 4.46 10.64
N LEU A 40 10.90 3.69 11.47
CA LEU A 40 12.02 4.18 12.27
C LEU A 40 13.20 4.71 11.43
N THR A 41 13.32 4.30 10.17
CA THR A 41 14.39 4.78 9.27
C THR A 41 14.37 6.29 9.05
N SER A 42 13.23 6.94 9.28
CA SER A 42 13.05 8.40 9.19
C SER A 42 13.08 9.12 10.55
N ASN A 43 13.44 8.42 11.63
CA ASN A 43 13.53 8.96 13.01
C ASN A 43 12.25 9.71 13.46
N PRO A 44 11.06 9.08 13.39
CA PRO A 44 9.81 9.70 13.81
C PRO A 44 9.79 9.94 15.32
N LYS A 45 8.95 10.87 15.78
CA LYS A 45 8.73 11.06 17.22
C LYS A 45 8.07 9.81 17.81
N PRO A 46 8.46 9.37 19.04
CA PRO A 46 7.94 8.13 19.63
C PRO A 46 6.41 8.05 19.70
N LYS A 47 5.73 9.17 20.03
CA LYS A 47 4.28 9.23 20.07
C LYS A 47 3.65 8.96 18.71
N ASP A 48 4.24 9.49 17.64
CA ASP A 48 3.70 9.38 16.29
C ASP A 48 3.69 7.93 15.80
N VAL A 49 4.66 7.11 16.20
CA VAL A 49 4.74 5.69 15.78
C VAL A 49 3.53 4.90 16.27
N GLY A 50 3.18 5.04 17.55
CA GLY A 50 2.03 4.34 18.14
C GLY A 50 0.70 4.82 17.57
N ASP A 51 0.51 6.12 17.48
CA ASP A 51 -0.72 6.74 16.98
C ASP A 51 -0.94 6.39 15.50
N PHE A 52 0.10 6.47 14.65
CA PHE A 52 0.02 6.09 13.24
C PHE A 52 -0.24 4.59 13.03
N THR A 53 0.35 3.72 13.85
CA THR A 53 0.11 2.29 13.76
C THR A 53 -1.36 1.95 13.95
N LEU A 54 -1.98 2.53 14.99
CA LEU A 54 -3.39 2.30 15.27
C LEU A 54 -4.30 2.93 14.21
N ASP A 55 -3.95 4.13 13.74
CA ASP A 55 -4.66 4.84 12.66
C ASP A 55 -4.66 4.03 11.36
N VAL A 56 -3.51 3.48 10.97
CA VAL A 56 -3.37 2.61 9.80
C VAL A 56 -4.18 1.33 9.97
N ALA A 57 -4.12 0.68 11.15
CA ALA A 57 -4.90 -0.52 11.44
C ALA A 57 -6.40 -0.30 11.26
N MET A 58 -6.92 0.77 11.86
CA MET A 58 -8.34 1.13 11.73
C MET A 58 -8.71 1.44 10.27
N SER A 59 -7.81 2.05 9.51
CA SER A 59 -8.03 2.36 8.09
C SER A 59 -8.17 1.09 7.25
N TYR A 60 -7.28 0.11 7.43
CA TYR A 60 -7.37 -1.18 6.73
C TYR A 60 -8.67 -1.92 7.07
N LEU A 61 -9.01 -2.02 8.35
CA LEU A 61 -10.25 -2.67 8.80
C LEU A 61 -11.50 -1.94 8.29
N ALA A 62 -11.50 -0.61 8.31
CA ALA A 62 -12.59 0.20 7.78
C ALA A 62 -12.76 0.01 6.27
N MET A 63 -11.67 -0.12 5.53
CA MET A 63 -11.67 -0.37 4.08
C MET A 63 -12.02 -1.82 3.70
N GLY A 64 -12.32 -2.68 4.70
CA GLY A 64 -12.84 -4.03 4.48
C GLY A 64 -11.81 -5.14 4.52
N LEU A 65 -10.61 -4.91 5.09
CA LEU A 65 -9.71 -6.00 5.42
C LEU A 65 -10.38 -6.90 6.46
N ASP A 66 -10.54 -8.18 6.14
CA ASP A 66 -11.17 -9.17 6.99
C ASP A 66 -10.09 -9.93 7.79
N PRO A 67 -9.99 -9.73 9.12
CA PRO A 67 -8.97 -10.36 9.95
C PRO A 67 -9.19 -11.87 10.16
N GLU A 68 -10.38 -12.39 9.88
CA GLU A 68 -10.64 -13.83 9.95
C GLU A 68 -10.09 -14.56 8.71
N ARG A 69 -10.06 -13.87 7.56
CA ARG A 69 -9.57 -14.40 6.29
C ARG A 69 -8.11 -14.05 5.98
N THR A 70 -7.52 -13.11 6.75
CA THR A 70 -6.16 -12.60 6.57
C THR A 70 -5.40 -12.66 7.89
N ILE A 71 -4.09 -12.74 7.82
CA ILE A 71 -3.23 -12.56 8.99
C ILE A 71 -2.81 -11.09 8.98
N PHE A 72 -3.29 -10.32 9.96
CA PHE A 72 -3.06 -8.88 10.05
C PHE A 72 -2.45 -8.49 11.38
N TRP A 73 -1.25 -7.91 11.37
CA TRP A 73 -0.51 -7.59 12.59
C TRP A 73 0.37 -6.33 12.44
N ARG A 74 1.00 -5.94 13.52
CA ARG A 74 2.06 -4.93 13.55
C ARG A 74 3.42 -5.63 13.47
N GLN A 75 4.31 -5.18 12.59
CA GLN A 75 5.61 -5.82 12.31
C GLN A 75 6.41 -6.08 13.60
N SER A 76 6.47 -5.11 14.51
CA SER A 76 7.21 -5.22 15.78
C SER A 76 6.66 -6.27 16.76
N ASP A 77 5.45 -6.78 16.54
CA ASP A 77 4.88 -7.87 17.34
C ASP A 77 5.36 -9.26 16.87
N VAL A 78 6.18 -9.32 15.81
CA VAL A 78 6.83 -10.55 15.30
C VAL A 78 8.35 -10.37 15.33
N PRO A 79 8.99 -10.44 16.50
CA PRO A 79 10.42 -10.18 16.66
C PRO A 79 11.32 -11.16 15.91
N GLU A 80 10.80 -12.30 15.49
CA GLU A 80 11.48 -13.31 14.67
C GLU A 80 12.05 -12.72 13.38
N VAL A 81 11.36 -11.69 12.82
CA VAL A 81 11.82 -10.96 11.64
C VAL A 81 13.16 -10.28 11.85
N THR A 82 13.40 -9.71 13.04
CA THR A 82 14.67 -9.03 13.34
C THR A 82 15.83 -10.01 13.48
N GLU A 83 15.60 -11.17 14.04
CA GLU A 83 16.62 -12.22 14.07
C GLU A 83 16.94 -12.70 12.66
N LEU A 84 15.91 -12.98 11.85
CA LEU A 84 16.13 -13.35 10.46
C LEU A 84 16.88 -12.27 9.67
N THR A 85 16.56 -10.99 9.92
CA THR A 85 17.29 -9.86 9.31
C THR A 85 18.78 -9.94 9.60
N TRP A 86 19.18 -10.28 10.82
CA TRP A 86 20.60 -10.47 11.16
C TRP A 86 21.21 -11.63 10.37
N LEU A 87 20.54 -12.78 10.32
CA LEU A 87 21.05 -13.95 9.58
C LEU A 87 21.23 -13.64 8.09
N LEU A 88 20.26 -12.97 7.49
CA LEU A 88 20.33 -12.52 6.09
C LEU A 88 21.40 -11.48 5.86
N SER A 89 21.63 -10.57 6.82
CA SER A 89 22.69 -9.55 6.73
C SER A 89 24.09 -10.17 6.61
N CYS A 90 24.30 -11.33 7.22
CA CYS A 90 25.60 -12.03 7.18
C CYS A 90 25.92 -12.63 5.79
N VAL A 91 24.93 -12.83 4.93
CA VAL A 91 25.11 -13.33 3.55
C VAL A 91 24.90 -12.27 2.49
N THR A 92 24.43 -11.08 2.86
CA THR A 92 24.11 -9.99 1.91
C THR A 92 25.36 -9.18 1.57
N PRO A 93 25.81 -9.16 0.29
CA PRO A 93 26.97 -8.34 -0.09
C PRO A 93 26.66 -6.84 0.03
N MET A 94 27.59 -6.07 0.60
CA MET A 94 27.49 -4.61 0.69
C MET A 94 27.22 -3.95 -0.69
N GLY A 95 27.83 -4.48 -1.76
CA GLY A 95 27.62 -3.97 -3.11
C GLY A 95 26.17 -4.09 -3.61
N LEU A 96 25.40 -5.07 -3.13
CA LEU A 96 23.97 -5.18 -3.44
C LEU A 96 23.21 -3.99 -2.85
N LEU A 97 23.43 -3.69 -1.57
CA LEU A 97 22.74 -2.59 -0.88
C LEU A 97 23.12 -1.21 -1.45
N HIS A 98 24.39 -1.02 -1.83
CA HIS A 98 24.84 0.21 -2.50
C HIS A 98 24.17 0.45 -3.86
N ARG A 99 23.67 -0.57 -4.53
CA ARG A 99 22.94 -0.42 -5.80
C ARG A 99 21.45 -0.07 -5.62
N CYS A 100 20.90 -0.20 -4.42
CA CYS A 100 19.51 0.13 -4.15
C CYS A 100 19.24 1.63 -4.38
N THR A 101 18.28 1.93 -5.27
CA THR A 101 17.96 3.32 -5.68
C THR A 101 17.42 4.14 -4.54
N SER A 102 16.54 3.57 -3.72
CA SER A 102 15.87 4.28 -2.63
C SER A 102 16.83 4.82 -1.54
N TYR A 103 17.96 4.17 -1.28
CA TYR A 103 19.01 4.74 -0.44
C TYR A 103 19.58 6.02 -1.05
N LYS A 104 19.95 5.95 -2.34
CA LYS A 104 20.53 7.10 -3.07
C LYS A 104 19.56 8.26 -3.15
N ASP A 105 18.28 7.99 -3.43
CA ASP A 105 17.24 9.00 -3.54
C ASP A 105 16.99 9.72 -2.22
N LYS A 106 16.95 9.00 -1.09
CA LYS A 106 16.79 9.60 0.23
C LYS A 106 17.99 10.45 0.64
N VAL A 107 19.21 10.01 0.34
CA VAL A 107 20.42 10.80 0.56
C VAL A 107 20.41 12.06 -0.32
N ALA A 108 20.00 11.96 -1.57
CA ALA A 108 19.87 13.12 -2.48
C ALA A 108 18.79 14.11 -2.02
N GLN A 109 17.77 13.66 -1.29
CA GLN A 109 16.75 14.50 -0.65
C GLN A 109 17.22 15.16 0.67
N GLY A 110 18.49 14.99 1.05
CA GLY A 110 19.06 15.58 2.26
C GLY A 110 18.74 14.83 3.55
N ILE A 111 18.22 13.59 3.47
CA ILE A 111 18.04 12.75 4.65
C ILE A 111 19.41 12.24 5.08
N SER A 112 19.76 12.51 6.35
CA SER A 112 21.03 12.03 6.92
C SER A 112 21.06 10.50 6.91
N PRO A 113 22.03 9.87 6.23
CA PRO A 113 22.08 8.42 6.13
C PRO A 113 22.43 7.81 7.49
N ASN A 114 21.55 6.95 7.99
CA ASN A 114 21.82 6.10 9.14
C ASN A 114 21.92 4.64 8.68
N HIS A 115 22.42 3.76 9.56
CA HIS A 115 22.57 2.33 9.25
C HIS A 115 21.22 1.68 8.88
N GLY A 116 20.13 2.01 9.58
CA GLY A 116 18.81 1.48 9.29
C GLY A 116 18.32 1.86 7.89
N LEU A 117 18.60 3.10 7.44
CA LEU A 117 18.27 3.53 6.08
C LEU A 117 19.07 2.76 5.02
N PHE A 118 20.28 2.34 5.32
CA PHE A 118 21.10 1.53 4.42
C PHE A 118 20.68 0.07 4.42
N ALA A 119 20.34 -0.49 5.58
CA ALA A 119 20.09 -1.91 5.78
C ALA A 119 18.61 -2.32 5.64
N TYR A 120 17.65 -1.37 5.56
CA TYR A 120 16.23 -1.72 5.52
C TYR A 120 15.83 -2.68 4.38
N PRO A 121 16.52 -2.77 3.21
CA PRO A 121 16.17 -3.79 2.21
C PRO A 121 16.36 -5.23 2.70
N VAL A 122 17.28 -5.44 3.67
CA VAL A 122 17.46 -6.75 4.30
C VAL A 122 16.32 -7.05 5.26
N LEU A 123 15.84 -6.05 6.02
CA LEU A 123 14.65 -6.18 6.86
C LEU A 123 13.41 -6.48 5.99
N GLN A 124 13.24 -5.79 4.88
CA GLN A 124 12.13 -6.07 3.95
C GLN A 124 12.23 -7.48 3.35
N ALA A 125 13.43 -7.95 3.02
CA ALA A 125 13.64 -9.32 2.60
C ALA A 125 13.23 -10.31 3.69
N ALA A 126 13.59 -10.05 4.95
CA ALA A 126 13.18 -10.88 6.09
C ALA A 126 11.66 -10.91 6.28
N ASP A 127 10.96 -9.76 6.15
CA ASP A 127 9.49 -9.68 6.22
C ASP A 127 8.79 -10.59 5.21
N ILE A 128 9.38 -10.77 4.04
CA ILE A 128 8.83 -11.57 2.94
C ILE A 128 9.22 -13.04 3.10
N LEU A 129 10.51 -13.30 3.33
CA LEU A 129 11.08 -14.64 3.31
C LEU A 129 10.68 -15.48 4.54
N ILE A 130 10.41 -14.82 5.68
CA ILE A 130 10.02 -15.53 6.91
C ILE A 130 8.66 -16.25 6.76
N PHE A 131 7.80 -15.74 5.86
CA PHE A 131 6.51 -16.34 5.54
C PHE A 131 6.56 -17.24 4.30
N LYS A 132 7.75 -17.45 3.70
CA LYS A 132 7.92 -18.20 2.45
C LYS A 132 6.94 -17.75 1.36
N SER A 133 6.73 -16.45 1.25
CA SER A 133 5.75 -15.85 0.34
C SER A 133 6.05 -16.19 -1.12
N ASP A 134 5.08 -16.76 -1.84
CA ASP A 134 5.19 -17.06 -3.27
C ASP A 134 5.09 -15.80 -4.12
N VAL A 135 4.19 -14.88 -3.72
CA VAL A 135 3.83 -13.69 -4.48
C VAL A 135 3.73 -12.48 -3.56
N VAL A 136 4.31 -11.36 -3.98
CA VAL A 136 4.23 -10.09 -3.25
C VAL A 136 3.59 -9.02 -4.16
N PRO A 137 2.36 -8.57 -3.86
CA PRO A 137 1.73 -7.47 -4.57
C PRO A 137 2.46 -6.16 -4.28
N VAL A 138 2.99 -5.51 -5.32
CA VAL A 138 3.77 -4.28 -5.18
C VAL A 138 3.47 -3.27 -6.28
N GLY A 139 3.73 -2.00 -6.00
CA GLY A 139 3.81 -0.98 -7.05
C GLY A 139 5.09 -1.16 -7.89
N ALA A 140 5.09 -0.62 -9.10
CA ALA A 140 6.24 -0.73 -10.01
C ALA A 140 7.55 -0.15 -9.43
N ASP A 141 7.44 0.84 -8.55
CA ASP A 141 8.55 1.44 -7.80
C ASP A 141 9.20 0.49 -6.77
N GLN A 142 8.49 -0.58 -6.37
CA GLN A 142 8.97 -1.57 -5.41
C GLN A 142 9.55 -2.83 -6.08
N LYS A 143 9.54 -2.93 -7.40
CA LYS A 143 10.05 -4.10 -8.14
C LYS A 143 11.49 -4.43 -7.76
N GLN A 144 12.36 -3.42 -7.70
CA GLN A 144 13.76 -3.61 -7.32
C GLN A 144 13.92 -4.25 -5.93
N HIS A 145 13.04 -3.94 -4.98
CA HIS A 145 13.10 -4.52 -3.65
C HIS A 145 12.78 -6.03 -3.65
N ILE A 146 11.87 -6.46 -4.53
CA ILE A 146 11.59 -7.90 -4.69
C ILE A 146 12.76 -8.60 -5.38
N GLU A 147 13.40 -7.97 -6.36
CA GLU A 147 14.64 -8.50 -6.97
C GLU A 147 15.75 -8.65 -5.92
N VAL A 148 15.97 -7.64 -5.08
CA VAL A 148 16.93 -7.69 -3.96
C VAL A 148 16.58 -8.80 -2.96
N THR A 149 15.29 -8.98 -2.65
CA THR A 149 14.83 -10.08 -1.78
C THR A 149 15.17 -11.44 -2.36
N ARG A 150 14.96 -11.63 -3.66
CA ARG A 150 15.33 -12.86 -4.39
C ARG A 150 16.83 -13.12 -4.37
N ASP A 151 17.63 -12.07 -4.59
CA ASP A 151 19.09 -12.17 -4.53
C ASP A 151 19.55 -12.60 -3.14
N ILE A 152 19.03 -11.99 -2.08
CA ILE A 152 19.35 -12.33 -0.68
C ILE A 152 18.95 -13.77 -0.37
N ALA A 153 17.75 -14.21 -0.77
CA ALA A 153 17.32 -15.59 -0.61
C ALA A 153 18.25 -16.56 -1.34
N GLY A 154 18.68 -16.22 -2.58
CA GLY A 154 19.62 -16.99 -3.36
C GLY A 154 21.01 -17.10 -2.69
N TYR A 155 21.53 -16.01 -2.12
CA TYR A 155 22.80 -16.05 -1.37
C TYR A 155 22.71 -16.98 -0.15
N PHE A 156 21.61 -16.91 0.58
CA PHE A 156 21.40 -17.79 1.74
C PHE A 156 21.30 -19.26 1.31
N ASN A 157 20.41 -19.56 0.35
CA ASN A 157 20.17 -20.92 -0.12
C ASN A 157 21.44 -21.56 -0.71
N ASN A 158 22.22 -20.81 -1.49
CA ASN A 158 23.47 -21.27 -2.06
C ASN A 158 24.54 -21.55 -0.98
N THR A 159 24.53 -20.83 0.13
CA THR A 159 25.53 -20.95 1.20
C THR A 159 25.19 -22.04 2.19
N TYR A 160 23.90 -22.18 2.56
CA TYR A 160 23.46 -23.00 3.69
C TYR A 160 22.44 -24.08 3.31
N GLY A 161 22.03 -24.15 2.05
CA GLY A 161 20.99 -25.06 1.57
C GLY A 161 19.62 -24.40 1.42
N GLU A 162 18.72 -25.07 0.70
CA GLU A 162 17.40 -24.60 0.34
C GLU A 162 16.48 -24.42 1.57
N VAL A 163 16.26 -23.16 1.97
CA VAL A 163 15.35 -22.78 3.06
C VAL A 163 14.26 -21.84 2.57
N PHE A 164 14.62 -20.84 1.75
CA PHE A 164 13.72 -19.78 1.34
C PHE A 164 13.17 -19.99 -0.06
N VAL A 165 11.87 -19.73 -0.22
CA VAL A 165 11.21 -19.61 -1.52
C VAL A 165 11.61 -18.27 -2.15
N LEU A 166 11.86 -18.27 -3.47
CA LEU A 166 12.15 -17.03 -4.20
C LEU A 166 10.83 -16.37 -4.61
N PRO A 167 10.44 -15.24 -3.99
CA PRO A 167 9.14 -14.62 -4.24
C PRO A 167 9.05 -14.04 -5.65
N LYS A 168 7.82 -13.94 -6.18
CA LYS A 168 7.52 -13.24 -7.42
C LYS A 168 6.85 -11.91 -7.11
N ASP A 169 7.21 -10.86 -7.84
CA ASP A 169 6.45 -9.61 -7.83
C ASP A 169 5.11 -9.80 -8.56
N PHE A 170 4.07 -9.16 -8.03
CA PHE A 170 2.78 -9.03 -8.69
C PHE A 170 2.46 -7.54 -8.83
N ILE A 171 2.69 -7.01 -10.04
CA ILE A 171 2.45 -5.60 -10.35
C ILE A 171 1.07 -5.48 -10.98
N ILE A 172 0.19 -4.69 -10.35
CA ILE A 172 -1.11 -4.37 -10.91
C ILE A 172 -0.93 -3.22 -11.91
N GLU A 173 -0.83 -3.53 -13.20
CA GLU A 173 -0.61 -2.55 -14.28
C GLU A 173 -1.75 -1.52 -14.42
N SER A 174 -2.94 -1.83 -13.93
CA SER A 174 -4.15 -1.02 -14.10
C SER A 174 -4.36 0.08 -13.06
N VAL A 175 -3.40 0.33 -12.17
CA VAL A 175 -3.53 1.43 -11.21
C VAL A 175 -3.28 2.75 -11.95
N ALA A 176 -4.36 3.36 -12.43
CA ALA A 176 -4.31 4.69 -13.02
C ALA A 176 -3.69 5.69 -12.03
N VAL A 177 -2.82 6.57 -12.55
CA VAL A 177 -2.30 7.67 -11.75
C VAL A 177 -3.47 8.58 -11.37
N VAL A 178 -3.80 8.63 -10.08
CA VAL A 178 -4.87 9.49 -9.56
C VAL A 178 -4.31 10.92 -9.47
N PRO A 179 -4.93 11.91 -10.13
CA PRO A 179 -4.49 13.30 -10.00
C PRO A 179 -4.84 13.86 -8.63
N GLY A 180 -3.89 14.60 -8.04
CA GLY A 180 -4.12 15.41 -6.85
C GLY A 180 -4.86 16.70 -7.16
N ILE A 181 -5.09 17.51 -6.12
CA ILE A 181 -5.80 18.81 -6.27
C ILE A 181 -5.05 19.80 -7.17
N ASP A 182 -3.74 19.63 -7.34
CA ASP A 182 -2.86 20.44 -8.19
C ASP A 182 -2.64 19.86 -9.60
N GLY A 183 -3.28 18.74 -9.91
CA GLY A 183 -3.19 18.05 -11.21
C GLY A 183 -1.98 17.13 -11.37
N ARG A 184 -1.00 17.17 -10.46
CA ARG A 184 0.10 16.19 -10.43
C ARG A 184 -0.38 14.87 -9.84
N LYS A 185 0.43 13.81 -9.91
CA LYS A 185 0.17 12.56 -9.18
C LYS A 185 -0.15 12.84 -7.72
N MET A 186 -1.26 12.29 -7.21
CA MET A 186 -1.66 12.43 -5.81
C MET A 186 -0.60 11.80 -4.90
N SER A 187 -0.09 12.59 -3.93
CA SER A 187 0.91 12.13 -2.97
C SER A 187 0.88 12.97 -1.70
N LYS A 188 1.06 12.33 -0.54
CA LYS A 188 1.20 13.03 0.74
C LYS A 188 2.38 14.00 0.75
N SER A 189 3.50 13.65 0.10
CA SER A 189 4.69 14.49 0.01
C SER A 189 4.47 15.79 -0.78
N TYR A 190 3.46 15.83 -1.65
CA TYR A 190 3.08 17.04 -2.40
C TYR A 190 1.98 17.85 -1.71
N GLY A 191 1.39 17.33 -0.62
CA GLY A 191 0.28 17.99 0.07
C GLY A 191 -0.99 18.14 -0.79
N ASN A 192 -1.14 17.34 -1.85
CA ASN A 192 -2.19 17.44 -2.85
C ASN A 192 -3.26 16.35 -2.73
N THR A 193 -3.34 15.66 -1.58
CA THR A 193 -4.23 14.53 -1.34
C THR A 193 -5.64 14.94 -0.94
N ILE A 194 -6.61 14.11 -1.33
CA ILE A 194 -7.97 14.08 -0.75
C ILE A 194 -8.02 12.84 0.13
N GLU A 195 -8.06 13.01 1.44
CA GLU A 195 -8.02 11.90 2.38
C GLU A 195 -9.42 11.33 2.62
N ILE A 196 -9.54 9.99 2.64
CA ILE A 196 -10.81 9.27 2.68
C ILE A 196 -11.55 9.51 4.01
N PHE A 197 -10.81 9.58 5.12
CA PHE A 197 -11.34 9.66 6.47
C PHE A 197 -11.39 11.08 7.04
N GLU A 198 -11.06 12.10 6.24
CA GLU A 198 -11.23 13.49 6.67
C GLU A 198 -12.72 13.91 6.69
N PRO A 199 -13.08 14.99 7.44
CA PRO A 199 -14.45 15.48 7.50
C PRO A 199 -14.99 15.83 6.11
N GLU A 200 -16.27 15.54 5.85
CA GLU A 200 -16.91 15.77 4.54
C GLU A 200 -16.75 17.22 4.04
N LYS A 201 -16.81 18.19 4.95
CA LYS A 201 -16.58 19.61 4.63
C LYS A 201 -15.16 19.84 4.07
N SER A 202 -14.17 19.13 4.63
CA SER A 202 -12.79 19.22 4.14
C SER A 202 -12.66 18.61 2.75
N ILE A 203 -13.24 17.43 2.51
CA ILE A 203 -13.28 16.78 1.20
C ILE A 203 -13.90 17.73 0.17
N LYS A 204 -15.09 18.29 0.46
CA LYS A 204 -15.77 19.24 -0.43
C LYS A 204 -14.90 20.46 -0.75
N ASN A 205 -14.25 21.03 0.26
CA ASN A 205 -13.37 22.18 0.09
C ASN A 205 -12.13 21.85 -0.77
N LYS A 206 -11.53 20.68 -0.59
CA LYS A 206 -10.38 20.22 -1.37
C LYS A 206 -10.77 19.97 -2.83
N VAL A 207 -11.90 19.31 -3.07
CA VAL A 207 -12.42 19.06 -4.43
C VAL A 207 -12.70 20.37 -5.16
N MET A 208 -13.25 21.37 -4.49
CA MET A 208 -13.48 22.70 -5.09
C MET A 208 -12.18 23.41 -5.49
N LYS A 209 -11.04 23.08 -4.87
CA LYS A 209 -9.71 23.64 -5.17
C LYS A 209 -8.97 22.91 -6.28
N ILE A 210 -9.50 21.81 -6.83
CA ILE A 210 -8.83 21.09 -7.93
C ILE A 210 -8.56 22.06 -9.07
N VAL A 211 -7.32 22.07 -9.55
CA VAL A 211 -6.88 22.95 -10.65
C VAL A 211 -7.54 22.53 -11.96
N THR A 212 -8.11 23.51 -12.64
CA THR A 212 -8.70 23.41 -13.98
C THR A 212 -8.08 24.48 -14.88
N ASP A 213 -8.22 24.33 -16.19
CA ASP A 213 -7.84 25.39 -17.13
C ASP A 213 -8.80 26.58 -17.04
N SER A 214 -8.53 27.63 -17.83
CA SER A 214 -9.29 28.86 -17.88
C SER A 214 -10.40 28.87 -18.95
N THR A 215 -10.81 27.69 -19.44
CA THR A 215 -11.86 27.57 -20.46
C THR A 215 -13.18 28.17 -19.96
N PRO A 216 -13.78 29.17 -20.67
CA PRO A 216 -15.04 29.75 -20.27
C PRO A 216 -16.18 28.75 -20.18
N VAL A 217 -17.25 29.13 -19.45
CA VAL A 217 -18.39 28.22 -19.22
C VAL A 217 -19.04 27.83 -20.56
N GLU A 218 -19.16 28.77 -21.49
CA GLU A 218 -19.83 28.60 -22.78
C GLU A 218 -19.04 27.74 -23.77
N ALA A 219 -17.71 27.66 -23.59
CA ALA A 219 -16.84 26.96 -24.50
C ALA A 219 -16.78 25.45 -24.20
N PRO A 220 -16.65 24.62 -25.27
CA PRO A 220 -16.38 23.17 -25.11
C PRO A 220 -15.12 22.90 -24.30
N LYS A 221 -15.18 21.89 -23.43
CA LYS A 221 -14.07 21.43 -22.58
C LYS A 221 -13.57 20.08 -23.02
N ASN A 222 -12.26 19.83 -22.84
CA ASN A 222 -11.69 18.53 -23.15
C ASN A 222 -11.71 17.64 -21.89
N PRO A 223 -12.55 16.57 -21.83
CA PRO A 223 -12.62 15.66 -20.68
C PRO A 223 -11.29 14.96 -20.39
N GLU A 224 -10.52 14.65 -21.44
CA GLU A 224 -9.29 13.84 -21.31
C GLU A 224 -8.12 14.62 -20.67
N LYS A 225 -8.17 15.95 -20.74
CA LYS A 225 -7.16 16.83 -20.13
C LYS A 225 -7.63 17.43 -18.80
N CYS A 226 -8.83 17.07 -18.32
CA CYS A 226 -9.43 17.67 -17.13
C CYS A 226 -9.22 16.78 -15.89
N ASN A 227 -8.54 17.31 -14.87
CA ASN A 227 -8.30 16.62 -13.60
C ASN A 227 -9.60 16.23 -12.87
N VAL A 228 -10.63 17.09 -12.94
CA VAL A 228 -11.95 16.79 -12.35
C VAL A 228 -12.60 15.61 -13.08
N PHE A 229 -12.51 15.57 -14.41
CA PHE A 229 -13.06 14.47 -15.19
C PHE A 229 -12.30 13.16 -14.96
N ALA A 230 -10.98 13.20 -14.81
CA ALA A 230 -10.17 12.05 -14.47
C ALA A 230 -10.60 11.43 -13.12
N LEU A 231 -10.95 12.27 -12.13
CA LEU A 231 -11.49 11.80 -10.86
C LEU A 231 -12.95 11.32 -10.97
N LEU A 232 -13.79 11.98 -11.79
CA LEU A 232 -15.16 11.50 -12.04
C LEU A 232 -15.18 10.08 -12.60
N LYS A 233 -14.21 9.71 -13.46
CA LYS A 233 -14.06 8.34 -14.00
C LYS A 233 -13.93 7.27 -12.91
N LEU A 234 -13.46 7.62 -11.71
CA LEU A 234 -13.29 6.69 -10.61
C LEU A 234 -14.59 6.42 -9.84
N PHE A 235 -15.52 7.40 -9.80
CA PHE A 235 -16.67 7.35 -8.91
C PHE A 235 -18.02 7.36 -9.63
N ALA A 236 -18.11 7.98 -10.79
CA ALA A 236 -19.36 8.06 -11.54
C ALA A 236 -19.72 6.74 -12.23
N SER A 237 -21.01 6.47 -12.37
CA SER A 237 -21.48 5.34 -13.20
C SER A 237 -21.11 5.58 -14.67
N GLY A 238 -21.06 4.51 -15.47
CA GLY A 238 -20.74 4.62 -16.90
C GLY A 238 -21.74 5.52 -17.67
N GLU A 239 -23.01 5.53 -17.27
CA GLU A 239 -24.04 6.40 -17.85
C GLU A 239 -23.86 7.88 -17.43
N GLU A 240 -23.64 8.13 -16.15
CA GLU A 240 -23.36 9.47 -15.64
C GLU A 240 -22.08 10.05 -16.27
N LEU A 241 -21.05 9.23 -16.45
CA LEU A 241 -19.79 9.64 -17.06
C LEU A 241 -19.98 10.05 -18.53
N LYS A 242 -20.84 9.34 -19.30
CA LYS A 242 -21.20 9.70 -20.67
C LYS A 242 -21.92 11.05 -20.72
N GLN A 243 -22.86 11.28 -19.79
CA GLN A 243 -23.57 12.57 -19.70
C GLN A 243 -22.61 13.72 -19.40
N TRP A 244 -21.60 13.51 -18.52
CA TRP A 244 -20.57 14.51 -18.24
C TRP A 244 -19.65 14.75 -19.45
N ASP A 245 -19.29 13.70 -20.21
CA ASP A 245 -18.50 13.83 -21.43
C ASP A 245 -19.24 14.70 -22.49
N GLU A 246 -20.51 14.39 -22.72
CA GLU A 246 -21.37 15.17 -23.65
C GLU A 246 -21.52 16.63 -23.23
N LYS A 247 -21.79 16.87 -21.92
CA LYS A 247 -21.89 18.24 -21.37
C LYS A 247 -20.59 19.03 -21.59
N TYR A 248 -19.44 18.40 -21.34
CA TYR A 248 -18.13 19.02 -21.49
C TYR A 248 -17.87 19.38 -22.96
N ARG A 249 -18.10 18.46 -23.88
CA ARG A 249 -17.88 18.66 -25.31
C ARG A 249 -18.87 19.66 -25.94
N LYS A 250 -20.09 19.74 -25.43
CA LYS A 250 -21.10 20.70 -25.89
C LYS A 250 -20.80 22.14 -25.43
N GLY A 251 -20.15 22.31 -24.28
CA GLY A 251 -20.04 23.62 -23.62
C GLY A 251 -21.29 24.00 -22.82
N GLY A 252 -21.28 25.15 -22.20
CA GLY A 252 -22.38 25.62 -21.34
C GLY A 252 -22.35 25.09 -19.91
N THR A 253 -21.33 24.29 -19.52
CA THR A 253 -21.19 23.70 -18.17
C THR A 253 -19.90 24.19 -17.53
N GLY A 254 -20.02 24.77 -16.33
CA GLY A 254 -18.85 25.22 -15.56
C GLY A 254 -18.17 24.10 -14.80
N TYR A 255 -16.85 24.19 -14.60
CA TYR A 255 -16.11 23.24 -13.77
C TYR A 255 -16.65 23.14 -12.32
N GLY A 256 -17.24 24.21 -11.79
CA GLY A 256 -17.84 24.24 -10.46
C GLY A 256 -18.98 23.23 -10.27
N GLU A 257 -19.78 22.99 -11.31
CA GLU A 257 -20.86 22.00 -11.28
C GLU A 257 -20.28 20.57 -11.18
N ALA A 258 -19.31 20.26 -12.05
CA ALA A 258 -18.64 18.97 -12.03
C ALA A 258 -17.88 18.71 -10.72
N LYS A 259 -17.22 19.74 -10.15
CA LYS A 259 -16.56 19.63 -8.84
C LYS A 259 -17.55 19.37 -7.71
N LYS A 260 -18.72 20.02 -7.70
CA LYS A 260 -19.77 19.75 -6.70
C LYS A 260 -20.23 18.30 -6.79
N ARG A 261 -20.52 17.84 -8.01
CA ARG A 261 -20.95 16.46 -8.21
C ARG A 261 -19.87 15.44 -7.82
N LEU A 262 -18.62 15.69 -8.19
CA LEU A 262 -17.49 14.85 -7.78
C LEU A 262 -17.36 14.78 -6.26
N ALA A 263 -17.52 15.89 -5.56
CA ALA A 263 -17.47 15.94 -4.11
C ALA A 263 -18.59 15.09 -3.47
N GLU A 264 -19.82 15.14 -4.02
CA GLU A 264 -20.93 14.30 -3.60
C GLU A 264 -20.62 12.82 -3.78
N LEU A 265 -20.14 12.43 -4.98
CA LEU A 265 -19.79 11.05 -5.30
C LEU A 265 -18.70 10.50 -4.37
N ILE A 266 -17.64 11.28 -4.11
CA ILE A 266 -16.57 10.88 -3.17
C ILE A 266 -17.14 10.69 -1.75
N VAL A 267 -17.93 11.64 -1.29
CA VAL A 267 -18.55 11.58 0.06
C VAL A 267 -19.47 10.38 0.19
N GLU A 268 -20.30 10.12 -0.82
CA GLU A 268 -21.23 8.99 -0.83
C GLU A 268 -20.50 7.65 -0.91
N TYR A 269 -19.54 7.51 -1.83
CA TYR A 269 -18.77 6.28 -2.01
C TYR A 269 -18.05 5.85 -0.73
N PHE A 270 -17.38 6.79 -0.04
CA PHE A 270 -16.63 6.48 1.17
C PHE A 270 -17.45 6.53 2.46
N LYS A 271 -18.74 6.84 2.41
CA LYS A 271 -19.60 6.91 3.60
C LYS A 271 -19.63 5.61 4.41
N PRO A 272 -19.80 4.42 3.84
CA PRO A 272 -19.77 3.16 4.60
C PRO A 272 -18.43 2.95 5.33
N PHE A 273 -17.33 3.26 4.66
CA PHE A 273 -15.97 3.11 5.22
C PHE A 273 -15.73 4.11 6.37
N ARG A 274 -16.19 5.37 6.24
CA ARG A 274 -16.12 6.36 7.32
C ARG A 274 -16.96 5.96 8.52
N ASN A 275 -18.17 5.43 8.30
CA ASN A 275 -19.00 4.92 9.38
C ASN A 275 -18.31 3.78 10.12
N LYS A 276 -17.74 2.81 9.38
CA LYS A 276 -16.99 1.71 9.98
C LYS A 276 -15.77 2.20 10.75
N ARG A 277 -15.04 3.18 10.20
CA ARG A 277 -13.93 3.82 10.89
C ARG A 277 -14.35 4.45 12.21
N ALA A 278 -15.44 5.20 12.21
CA ALA A 278 -15.99 5.85 13.42
C ALA A 278 -16.45 4.84 14.49
N GLU A 279 -16.87 3.63 14.07
CA GLU A 279 -17.16 2.52 15.01
C GLU A 279 -15.87 1.99 15.66
N LEU A 280 -14.83 1.76 14.86
CA LEU A 280 -13.52 1.26 15.34
C LEU A 280 -12.84 2.27 16.30
N GLU A 281 -13.01 3.57 16.04
CA GLU A 281 -12.48 4.63 16.91
C GLU A 281 -13.10 4.65 18.30
N LYS A 282 -14.32 4.12 18.47
CA LYS A 282 -14.97 3.99 19.79
C LYS A 282 -14.39 2.85 20.63
N ASP A 283 -13.80 1.85 19.98
CA ASP A 283 -13.17 0.70 20.66
C ASP A 283 -11.77 0.38 20.10
N PRO A 284 -10.76 1.20 20.42
CA PRO A 284 -9.38 0.91 20.06
C PRO A 284 -8.84 -0.38 20.68
N GLY A 285 -9.45 -0.85 21.79
CA GLY A 285 -9.10 -2.12 22.43
C GLY A 285 -9.37 -3.31 21.53
N HIS A 286 -10.51 -3.32 20.86
CA HIS A 286 -10.86 -4.34 19.88
C HIS A 286 -9.85 -4.39 18.71
N VAL A 287 -9.43 -3.23 18.18
CA VAL A 287 -8.43 -3.18 17.11
C VAL A 287 -7.10 -3.77 17.56
N LYS A 288 -6.64 -3.45 18.78
CA LYS A 288 -5.44 -4.03 19.37
C LYS A 288 -5.53 -5.56 19.53
N GLN A 289 -6.71 -6.08 19.92
CA GLN A 289 -6.93 -7.53 20.00
C GLN A 289 -6.84 -8.21 18.63
N ILE A 290 -7.38 -7.59 17.56
CA ILE A 290 -7.25 -8.08 16.19
C ILE A 290 -5.77 -8.19 15.82
N LEU A 291 -4.99 -7.13 16.04
CA LEU A 291 -3.55 -7.13 15.74
C LEU A 291 -2.80 -8.19 16.55
N ALA A 292 -3.12 -8.35 17.85
CA ALA A 292 -2.49 -9.35 18.72
C ALA A 292 -2.78 -10.79 18.25
N LYS A 293 -4.03 -11.10 17.86
CA LYS A 293 -4.39 -12.40 17.27
C LYS A 293 -3.64 -12.64 15.96
N GLY A 294 -3.57 -11.62 15.10
CA GLY A 294 -2.80 -11.69 13.85
C GLY A 294 -1.31 -11.96 14.12
N ALA A 295 -0.72 -11.26 15.09
CA ALA A 295 0.66 -11.45 15.50
C ALA A 295 0.93 -12.89 16.01
N GLN A 296 0.03 -13.46 16.82
CA GLN A 296 0.17 -14.85 17.29
C GLN A 296 0.19 -15.85 16.12
N ARG A 297 -0.72 -15.68 15.14
CA ARG A 297 -0.76 -16.51 13.92
C ARG A 297 0.51 -16.33 13.09
N ALA A 298 0.95 -15.10 12.87
CA ALA A 298 2.16 -14.77 12.12
C ALA A 298 3.41 -15.35 12.80
N ARG A 299 3.54 -15.22 14.13
CA ARG A 299 4.68 -15.76 14.89
C ARG A 299 4.80 -17.28 14.80
N ALA A 300 3.69 -18.01 14.84
CA ALA A 300 3.72 -19.46 14.71
C ALA A 300 4.38 -19.91 13.38
N ILE A 301 4.09 -19.21 12.28
CA ILE A 301 4.70 -19.46 10.97
C ILE A 301 6.15 -18.98 10.95
N ALA A 302 6.39 -17.76 11.42
CA ALA A 302 7.70 -17.14 11.45
C ALA A 302 8.72 -17.97 12.26
N GLN A 303 8.32 -18.50 13.40
CA GLN A 303 9.15 -19.37 14.24
C GLN A 303 9.59 -20.63 13.50
N THR A 304 8.69 -21.26 12.74
CA THR A 304 9.01 -22.44 11.95
C THR A 304 10.11 -22.14 10.92
N THR A 305 9.92 -21.10 10.12
CA THR A 305 10.90 -20.70 9.09
C THR A 305 12.24 -20.26 9.71
N LEU A 306 12.17 -19.48 10.81
CA LEU A 306 13.38 -19.06 11.51
C LEU A 306 14.17 -20.26 12.05
N MET A 307 13.50 -21.27 12.62
CA MET A 307 14.16 -22.49 13.09
C MET A 307 14.82 -23.27 11.96
N GLU A 308 14.20 -23.35 10.78
CA GLU A 308 14.83 -23.96 9.60
C GLU A 308 16.10 -23.19 9.21
N ALA A 309 16.04 -21.85 9.16
CA ALA A 309 17.21 -21.03 8.86
C ALA A 309 18.32 -21.20 9.90
N ARG A 310 17.97 -21.20 11.22
CA ARG A 310 18.93 -21.44 12.31
C ARG A 310 19.60 -22.82 12.20
N LYS A 311 18.83 -23.84 11.88
CA LYS A 311 19.34 -25.20 11.68
C LYS A 311 20.30 -25.28 10.50
N ALA A 312 19.96 -24.63 9.38
CA ALA A 312 20.80 -24.61 8.19
C ALA A 312 22.18 -23.98 8.44
N ILE A 313 22.24 -22.90 9.24
CA ILE A 313 23.50 -22.23 9.60
C ILE A 313 24.22 -22.83 10.83
N GLY A 314 23.69 -23.90 11.42
CA GLY A 314 24.31 -24.59 12.57
C GLY A 314 24.05 -23.98 13.94
N LEU A 315 23.13 -23.00 14.09
CA LEU A 315 22.78 -22.43 15.40
C LEU A 315 21.85 -23.34 16.23
N GLY A 316 21.11 -24.24 15.56
CA GLY A 316 20.23 -25.20 16.26
C GLY A 316 19.09 -24.52 17.03
N GLU A 317 18.58 -25.21 18.05
CA GLU A 317 17.52 -24.72 18.92
C GLU A 317 18.02 -23.66 19.90
N ARG A 318 17.07 -22.83 20.38
CA ARG A 318 17.38 -21.86 21.46
C ARG A 318 17.51 -22.62 22.77
N TYR A 319 18.53 -22.27 23.58
CA TYR A 319 18.75 -22.86 24.93
C TYR A 319 17.87 -22.24 26.03
N VAL A 320 17.03 -21.24 25.66
CA VAL A 320 16.10 -20.57 26.56
C VAL A 320 14.68 -20.93 26.17
N GLY A 321 13.91 -21.43 27.09
CA GLY A 321 12.50 -21.75 26.94
C GLY A 321 11.62 -20.50 27.06
#